data_513be6a36956ea0ca4c4c0a3d264454c
#
_entry.id   513be6a36956ea0ca4c4c0a3d264454c
#
_cell.length_a   1.000
_cell.length_b   1.000
_cell.length_c   1.000
_cell.angle_alpha   90.00
_cell.angle_beta   90.00
_cell.angle_gamma   90.00
#
_symmetry.space_group_name_H-M   'P 1'
#
loop_
_entity.id
_entity.type
_entity.pdbx_description
1 polymer ?
#
loop_
_entity_poly.entity_id
_entity_poly.type
_entity_poly.pdbx_seq_one_letter_code
_entity_poly.pdbx_strand_id
1 'polypeptide(L)'
;QYDAAFLGDTAQKRIYLTFDAGYENGCTAQILDTLQKHHAPAAFFLVGNYIERNPDLVRRMAQEGHTVGNHTYHHWDMSKIGEMEQFRQELESLEMLYRDTTGQELAKFYRPPQGIYSEKNLEMAQQLGYHTVFWSLAYVDWLQDDQPTSEQAYAKLIPRIHNGAVVLLHSTSQTNAAILDSLLTRWEEMGYSFGEISELFPAG
;
A
#
# COMPACT_ATOMS: atom_id res chain seq x y z
N GLN A 1 -2.82 10.23 -16.84
CA GLN A 1 -4.16 10.84 -16.71
C GLN A 1 -4.61 10.69 -15.26
N TYR A 2 -5.19 11.73 -14.64
CA TYR A 2 -5.68 11.79 -13.25
C TYR A 2 -4.61 11.55 -12.16
N ASP A 3 -3.33 11.70 -12.46
CA ASP A 3 -2.22 11.36 -11.53
C ASP A 3 -2.42 9.99 -10.87
N ALA A 4 -2.72 9.00 -11.68
CA ALA A 4 -2.94 7.62 -11.26
C ALA A 4 -1.91 6.69 -11.91
N ALA A 5 -1.37 5.75 -11.13
CA ALA A 5 -0.41 4.77 -11.60
C ALA A 5 -0.76 3.37 -11.09
N PHE A 6 -0.49 2.37 -11.91
CA PHE A 6 -0.58 0.95 -11.56
C PHE A 6 0.71 0.18 -11.88
N LEU A 7 1.66 0.84 -12.52
CA LEU A 7 2.91 0.27 -13.01
C LEU A 7 3.97 1.37 -13.08
N GLY A 8 5.19 1.05 -12.71
CA GLY A 8 6.35 1.92 -12.85
C GLY A 8 7.04 1.75 -14.20
N ASP A 9 8.29 2.23 -14.30
CA ASP A 9 9.10 2.13 -15.51
C ASP A 9 9.43 0.67 -15.83
N THR A 10 8.93 0.18 -16.95
CA THR A 10 9.12 -1.21 -17.40
C THR A 10 10.54 -1.49 -17.93
N ALA A 11 11.36 -0.46 -18.11
CA ALA A 11 12.77 -0.62 -18.47
C ALA A 11 13.65 -0.95 -17.25
N GLN A 12 13.13 -0.77 -16.03
CA GLN A 12 13.89 -0.95 -14.81
C GLN A 12 13.40 -2.16 -14.02
N LYS A 13 14.34 -2.95 -13.49
CA LYS A 13 14.07 -4.03 -12.53
C LYS A 13 13.79 -3.45 -11.15
N ARG A 14 12.69 -2.74 -11.02
CA ARG A 14 12.27 -2.03 -9.81
C ARG A 14 10.92 -2.57 -9.37
N ILE A 15 10.78 -2.87 -8.09
CA ILE A 15 9.54 -3.34 -7.46
C ILE A 15 9.11 -2.31 -6.42
N TYR A 16 7.83 -2.00 -6.39
CA TYR A 16 7.19 -1.13 -5.40
C TYR A 16 6.28 -1.98 -4.52
N LEU A 17 6.72 -2.19 -3.27
CA LEU A 17 5.97 -2.97 -2.30
C LEU A 17 4.88 -2.12 -1.66
N THR A 18 3.64 -2.58 -1.71
CA THR A 18 2.51 -1.91 -1.07
C THR A 18 1.68 -2.88 -0.25
N PHE A 19 1.20 -2.40 0.89
CA PHE A 19 0.37 -3.17 1.83
C PHE A 19 -0.90 -2.39 2.14
N ASP A 20 -2.05 -3.02 2.02
CA ASP A 20 -3.31 -2.49 2.52
C ASP A 20 -3.56 -3.06 3.93
N ALA A 21 -3.95 -2.20 4.86
CA ALA A 21 -4.18 -2.57 6.24
C ALA A 21 -5.46 -1.93 6.79
N GLY A 22 -6.48 -2.76 6.95
CA GLY A 22 -7.77 -2.37 7.55
C GLY A 22 -7.84 -2.64 9.05
N TYR A 23 -7.11 -3.64 9.53
CA TYR A 23 -6.99 -4.02 10.94
C TYR A 23 -5.67 -4.73 11.19
N GLU A 24 -5.29 -4.93 12.46
CA GLU A 24 -4.07 -5.63 12.87
C GLU A 24 -4.40 -6.99 13.48
N ASN A 25 -3.65 -8.01 13.10
CA ASN A 25 -3.78 -9.37 13.64
C ASN A 25 -2.44 -9.97 14.08
N GLY A 26 -1.42 -9.15 14.31
CA GLY A 26 -0.11 -9.56 14.78
C GLY A 26 0.97 -9.76 13.70
N CYS A 27 0.63 -9.56 12.42
CA CYS A 27 1.57 -9.79 11.31
C CYS A 27 2.45 -8.59 10.97
N THR A 28 2.00 -7.36 11.22
CA THR A 28 2.66 -6.15 10.70
C THR A 28 4.05 -5.94 11.29
N ALA A 29 4.25 -6.22 12.58
CA ALA A 29 5.57 -6.08 13.20
C ALA A 29 6.62 -6.95 12.51
N GLN A 30 6.30 -8.19 12.21
CA GLN A 30 7.18 -9.12 11.49
C GLN A 30 7.46 -8.64 10.06
N ILE A 31 6.46 -8.11 9.38
CA ILE A 31 6.61 -7.52 8.04
C ILE A 31 7.59 -6.35 8.09
N LEU A 32 7.44 -5.45 9.05
CA LEU A 32 8.34 -4.30 9.23
C LEU A 32 9.78 -4.74 9.53
N ASP A 33 9.97 -5.75 10.38
CA ASP A 33 11.29 -6.32 10.67
C ASP A 33 11.96 -6.85 9.39
N THR A 34 11.22 -7.55 8.57
CA THR A 34 11.70 -8.08 7.30
C THR A 34 12.07 -6.98 6.32
N LEU A 35 11.23 -5.97 6.17
CA LEU A 35 11.51 -4.82 5.31
C LEU A 35 12.79 -4.10 5.76
N GLN A 36 12.99 -3.93 7.06
CA GLN A 36 14.19 -3.33 7.62
C GLN A 36 15.43 -4.16 7.29
N LYS A 37 15.36 -5.48 7.44
CA LYS A 37 16.44 -6.42 7.12
C LYS A 37 16.90 -6.29 5.67
N HIS A 38 15.98 -6.10 4.74
CA HIS A 38 16.26 -5.96 3.31
C HIS A 38 16.50 -4.52 2.86
N HIS A 39 16.45 -3.55 3.76
CA HIS A 39 16.48 -2.12 3.44
C HIS A 39 15.45 -1.77 2.36
N ALA A 40 14.29 -2.43 2.38
CA ALA A 40 13.24 -2.29 1.40
C ALA A 40 12.21 -1.28 1.89
N PRO A 41 12.03 -0.14 1.18
CA PRO A 41 10.92 0.76 1.46
C PRO A 41 9.61 0.12 1.01
N ALA A 42 8.53 0.43 1.71
CA ALA A 42 7.19 0.02 1.34
C ALA A 42 6.20 1.15 1.56
N ALA A 43 5.02 1.04 0.96
CA ALA A 43 3.90 1.91 1.24
C ALA A 43 2.80 1.12 1.97
N PHE A 44 2.24 1.72 3.02
CA PHE A 44 1.13 1.17 3.78
C PHE A 44 -0.08 2.07 3.59
N PHE A 45 -1.12 1.55 2.96
CA PHE A 45 -2.39 2.26 2.80
C PHE A 45 -3.31 1.88 3.95
N LEU A 46 -3.54 2.84 4.85
CA LEU A 46 -4.24 2.64 6.12
C LEU A 46 -5.62 3.29 6.11
N VAL A 47 -6.53 2.68 6.86
CA VAL A 47 -7.85 3.25 7.17
C VAL A 47 -7.88 3.83 8.59
N GLY A 48 -8.92 4.60 8.91
CA GLY A 48 -9.04 5.26 10.21
C GLY A 48 -8.95 4.30 11.40
N ASN A 49 -9.69 3.20 11.35
CA ASN A 49 -9.70 2.20 12.41
C ASN A 49 -8.29 1.60 12.68
N TYR A 50 -7.49 1.41 11.64
CA TYR A 50 -6.14 0.88 11.81
C TYR A 50 -5.26 1.86 12.61
N ILE A 51 -5.29 3.13 12.23
CA ILE A 51 -4.48 4.18 12.89
C ILE A 51 -4.91 4.37 14.35
N GLU A 52 -6.22 4.42 14.59
CA GLU A 52 -6.75 4.60 15.96
C GLU A 52 -6.33 3.48 16.91
N ARG A 53 -6.35 2.24 16.42
CA ARG A 53 -6.10 1.06 17.25
C ARG A 53 -4.63 0.68 17.35
N ASN A 54 -3.79 1.12 16.42
CA ASN A 54 -2.40 0.68 16.31
C ASN A 54 -1.44 1.87 16.13
N PRO A 55 -1.52 2.90 16.98
CA PRO A 55 -0.72 4.12 16.79
C PRO A 55 0.79 3.85 16.83
N ASP A 56 1.24 2.88 17.63
CA ASP A 56 2.67 2.55 17.74
C ASP A 56 3.22 1.93 16.46
N LEU A 57 2.46 1.06 15.79
CA LEU A 57 2.84 0.50 14.49
C LEU A 57 2.87 1.58 13.41
N VAL A 58 1.91 2.51 13.43
CA VAL A 58 1.87 3.63 12.48
C VAL A 58 3.09 4.55 12.67
N ARG A 59 3.45 4.87 13.91
CA ARG A 59 4.67 5.64 14.22
C ARG A 59 5.91 4.89 13.75
N ARG A 60 5.95 3.57 13.95
CA ARG A 60 7.05 2.72 13.48
C ARG A 60 7.19 2.77 11.97
N MET A 61 6.08 2.66 11.22
CA MET A 61 6.10 2.79 9.75
C MET A 61 6.75 4.10 9.31
N ALA A 62 6.34 5.21 9.91
CA ALA A 62 6.88 6.53 9.60
C ALA A 62 8.36 6.66 9.95
N GLN A 63 8.77 6.17 11.13
CA GLN A 63 10.14 6.25 11.62
C GLN A 63 11.12 5.37 10.83
N GLU A 64 10.66 4.24 10.31
CA GLU A 64 11.49 3.30 9.53
C GLU A 64 11.53 3.66 8.02
N GLY A 65 10.98 4.81 7.63
CA GLY A 65 11.11 5.35 6.28
C GLY A 65 10.11 4.81 5.27
N HIS A 66 9.01 4.22 5.74
CA HIS A 66 7.92 3.79 4.87
C HIS A 66 6.96 4.93 4.57
N THR A 67 6.34 4.88 3.40
CA THR A 67 5.25 5.80 3.05
C THR A 67 3.95 5.29 3.65
N VAL A 68 3.24 6.14 4.40
CA VAL A 68 1.86 5.88 4.79
C VAL A 68 0.95 6.62 3.84
N GLY A 69 0.06 5.90 3.17
CA GLY A 69 -0.92 6.42 2.24
C GLY A 69 -2.34 6.37 2.78
N ASN A 70 -3.23 7.05 2.09
CA ASN A 70 -4.63 7.20 2.47
C ASN A 70 -5.49 6.11 1.81
N HIS A 71 -6.10 5.24 2.63
CA HIS A 71 -7.04 4.22 2.17
C HIS A 71 -8.48 4.55 2.59
N THR A 72 -8.77 5.83 2.81
CA THR A 72 -9.99 6.42 3.36
C THR A 72 -10.21 6.15 4.84
N TYR A 73 -11.06 6.94 5.48
CA TYR A 73 -11.32 6.78 6.91
C TYR A 73 -12.16 5.53 7.20
N HIS A 74 -13.24 5.31 6.45
CA HIS A 74 -14.22 4.24 6.72
C HIS A 74 -14.12 3.04 5.76
N HIS A 75 -13.25 3.08 4.77
CA HIS A 75 -13.14 2.03 3.74
C HIS A 75 -14.44 1.83 2.94
N TRP A 76 -15.16 2.88 2.64
CA TRP A 76 -16.38 2.81 1.82
C TRP A 76 -16.04 2.63 0.33
N ASP A 77 -17.03 2.18 -0.42
CA ASP A 77 -16.98 2.22 -1.89
C ASP A 77 -17.06 3.69 -2.34
N MET A 78 -15.91 4.29 -2.57
CA MET A 78 -15.78 5.70 -2.91
C MET A 78 -16.38 6.04 -4.26
N SER A 79 -16.56 5.05 -5.16
CA SER A 79 -17.18 5.28 -6.48
C SER A 79 -18.65 5.74 -6.38
N LYS A 80 -19.29 5.47 -5.25
CA LYS A 80 -20.66 5.89 -4.95
C LYS A 80 -20.75 7.30 -4.38
N ILE A 81 -19.64 7.90 -4.03
CA ILE A 81 -19.60 9.27 -3.51
C ILE A 81 -19.49 10.24 -4.68
N GLY A 82 -20.56 10.96 -4.92
CA GLY A 82 -20.65 11.92 -6.02
C GLY A 82 -20.31 13.37 -5.65
N GLU A 83 -20.26 13.67 -4.35
CA GLU A 83 -20.04 15.03 -3.86
C GLU A 83 -18.60 15.21 -3.35
N MET A 84 -17.96 16.29 -3.84
CA MET A 84 -16.56 16.59 -3.50
C MET A 84 -16.34 16.76 -1.99
N GLU A 85 -17.28 17.37 -1.30
CA GLU A 85 -17.15 17.60 0.14
C GLU A 85 -17.12 16.30 0.93
N GLN A 86 -17.99 15.35 0.59
CA GLN A 86 -18.01 14.04 1.24
C GLN A 86 -16.72 13.24 0.92
N PHE A 87 -16.27 13.30 -0.33
CA PHE A 87 -15.02 12.67 -0.73
C PHE A 87 -13.81 13.25 0.02
N ARG A 88 -13.73 14.59 0.08
CA ARG A 88 -12.71 15.31 0.84
C ARG A 88 -12.70 14.91 2.30
N GLN A 89 -13.86 14.87 2.94
CA GLN A 89 -13.98 14.54 4.36
C GLN A 89 -13.43 13.15 4.69
N GLU A 90 -13.63 12.16 3.84
CA GLU A 90 -13.06 10.81 4.01
C GLU A 90 -11.53 10.83 3.99
N LEU A 91 -10.92 11.65 3.14
CA LEU A 91 -9.47 11.74 3.04
C LEU A 91 -8.87 12.64 4.12
N GLU A 92 -9.42 13.81 4.36
CA GLU A 92 -8.91 14.77 5.33
C GLU A 92 -9.04 14.29 6.78
N SER A 93 -10.10 13.54 7.10
CA SER A 93 -10.24 12.94 8.43
C SER A 93 -9.10 11.99 8.74
N LEU A 94 -8.64 11.22 7.76
CA LEU A 94 -7.49 10.34 7.92
C LEU A 94 -6.18 11.14 8.05
N GLU A 95 -6.02 12.20 7.26
CA GLU A 95 -4.84 13.08 7.37
C GLU A 95 -4.70 13.66 8.78
N MET A 96 -5.81 14.15 9.34
CA MET A 96 -5.83 14.72 10.68
C MET A 96 -5.46 13.67 11.73
N LEU A 97 -6.04 12.48 11.64
CA LEU A 97 -5.74 11.37 12.56
C LEU A 97 -4.27 10.94 12.47
N TYR A 98 -3.72 10.84 11.27
CA TYR A 98 -2.30 10.50 11.06
C TYR A 98 -1.39 11.58 11.67
N ARG A 99 -1.67 12.86 11.43
CA ARG A 99 -0.90 13.98 11.99
C ARG A 99 -0.97 13.98 13.52
N ASP A 100 -2.15 13.77 14.09
CA ASP A 100 -2.33 13.70 15.55
C ASP A 100 -1.56 12.51 16.15
N THR A 101 -1.44 11.42 15.42
CA THR A 101 -0.75 10.20 15.86
C THR A 101 0.77 10.30 15.74
N THR A 102 1.28 10.88 14.66
CA THR A 102 2.72 10.85 14.31
C THR A 102 3.41 12.21 14.44
N GLY A 103 2.67 13.30 14.48
CA GLY A 103 3.20 14.66 14.39
C GLY A 103 3.67 15.06 12.97
N GLN A 104 3.43 14.22 11.98
CA GLN A 104 3.84 14.44 10.59
C GLN A 104 2.63 14.56 9.67
N GLU A 105 2.78 15.30 8.57
CA GLU A 105 1.76 15.35 7.53
C GLU A 105 1.72 14.04 6.74
N LEU A 106 0.50 13.59 6.39
CA LEU A 106 0.30 12.41 5.57
C LEU A 106 0.75 12.69 4.14
N ALA A 107 1.53 11.77 3.57
CA ALA A 107 1.86 11.81 2.15
C ALA A 107 0.60 11.70 1.29
N LYS A 108 0.57 12.47 0.18
CA LYS A 108 -0.61 12.56 -0.69
C LYS A 108 -0.69 11.40 -1.70
N PHE A 109 -0.69 10.17 -1.17
CA PHE A 109 -0.93 8.95 -1.93
C PHE A 109 -2.24 8.32 -1.47
N TYR A 110 -3.08 7.99 -2.43
CA TYR A 110 -4.42 7.44 -2.21
C TYR A 110 -4.58 6.10 -2.92
N ARG A 111 -5.22 5.15 -2.27
CA ARG A 111 -5.68 3.91 -2.90
C ARG A 111 -7.16 3.73 -2.61
N PRO A 112 -8.02 3.68 -3.64
CA PRO A 112 -9.44 3.46 -3.43
C PRO A 112 -9.68 2.09 -2.79
N PRO A 113 -10.59 2.00 -1.79
CA PRO A 113 -10.99 0.72 -1.21
C PRO A 113 -11.38 -0.29 -2.28
N GLN A 114 -10.86 -1.52 -2.17
CA GLN A 114 -11.06 -2.63 -3.10
C GLN A 114 -10.59 -2.35 -4.55
N GLY A 115 -9.91 -1.24 -4.79
CA GLY A 115 -9.56 -0.80 -6.14
C GLY A 115 -10.75 -0.34 -6.99
N ILE A 116 -11.92 -0.14 -6.38
CA ILE A 116 -13.12 0.33 -7.07
C ILE A 116 -13.06 1.85 -7.21
N TYR A 117 -13.22 2.34 -8.44
CA TYR A 117 -13.13 3.77 -8.73
C TYR A 117 -14.12 4.18 -9.82
N SER A 118 -14.32 5.48 -9.91
CA SER A 118 -14.91 6.16 -11.07
C SER A 118 -13.95 7.24 -11.57
N GLU A 119 -14.06 7.64 -12.83
CA GLU A 119 -13.25 8.75 -13.35
C GLU A 119 -13.44 10.02 -12.52
N LYS A 120 -14.68 10.30 -12.11
CA LYS A 120 -15.00 11.43 -11.24
C LYS A 120 -14.24 11.38 -9.90
N ASN A 121 -14.10 10.20 -9.30
CA ASN A 121 -13.36 10.06 -8.05
C ASN A 121 -11.84 10.24 -8.25
N LEU A 122 -11.29 9.79 -9.37
CA LEU A 122 -9.89 10.02 -9.71
C LEU A 122 -9.60 11.51 -9.89
N GLU A 123 -10.52 12.22 -10.54
CA GLU A 123 -10.43 13.68 -10.69
C GLU A 123 -10.53 14.38 -9.34
N MET A 124 -11.45 13.97 -8.48
CA MET A 124 -11.58 14.51 -7.12
C MET A 124 -10.29 14.32 -6.31
N ALA A 125 -9.69 13.12 -6.35
CA ALA A 125 -8.43 12.84 -5.67
C ALA A 125 -7.31 13.74 -6.20
N GLN A 126 -7.20 13.89 -7.51
CA GLN A 126 -6.23 14.77 -8.15
C GLN A 126 -6.42 16.24 -7.73
N GLN A 127 -7.65 16.73 -7.69
CA GLN A 127 -7.97 18.10 -7.25
C GLN A 127 -7.57 18.36 -5.79
N LEU A 128 -7.57 17.32 -4.96
CA LEU A 128 -7.10 17.37 -3.56
C LEU A 128 -5.58 17.18 -3.43
N GLY A 129 -4.87 17.07 -4.54
CA GLY A 129 -3.42 16.91 -4.59
C GLY A 129 -2.92 15.48 -4.37
N TYR A 130 -3.80 14.49 -4.47
CA TYR A 130 -3.44 13.09 -4.32
C TYR A 130 -2.96 12.46 -5.61
N HIS A 131 -1.97 11.59 -5.49
CA HIS A 131 -1.61 10.60 -6.51
C HIS A 131 -2.33 9.29 -6.18
N THR A 132 -3.06 8.73 -7.14
CA THR A 132 -3.78 7.47 -6.94
C THR A 132 -2.90 6.29 -7.33
N VAL A 133 -2.73 5.33 -6.42
CA VAL A 133 -1.85 4.17 -6.58
C VAL A 133 -2.67 2.89 -6.64
N PHE A 134 -2.72 2.27 -7.82
CA PHE A 134 -3.24 0.93 -8.02
C PHE A 134 -2.13 -0.11 -7.88
N TRP A 135 -2.26 -1.24 -8.55
CA TRP A 135 -1.26 -2.31 -8.56
C TRP A 135 -1.24 -3.05 -9.90
N SER A 136 -0.14 -3.74 -10.15
CA SER A 136 0.02 -4.60 -11.32
C SER A 136 0.20 -6.08 -10.96
N LEU A 137 0.44 -6.39 -9.70
CA LEU A 137 0.57 -7.77 -9.20
C LEU A 137 -0.10 -7.89 -7.83
N ALA A 138 -1.03 -8.83 -7.71
CA ALA A 138 -1.69 -9.20 -6.46
C ALA A 138 -2.10 -10.68 -6.51
N TYR A 139 -2.46 -11.22 -5.36
CA TYR A 139 -3.06 -12.54 -5.24
C TYR A 139 -4.05 -12.58 -4.06
N VAL A 140 -4.83 -13.64 -3.96
CA VAL A 140 -5.84 -13.78 -2.89
C VAL A 140 -5.12 -14.16 -1.60
N ASP A 141 -4.87 -13.18 -0.73
CA ASP A 141 -4.14 -13.31 0.53
C ASP A 141 -4.94 -12.84 1.76
N TRP A 142 -6.13 -12.27 1.54
CA TRP A 142 -6.94 -11.64 2.59
C TRP A 142 -7.93 -12.57 3.30
N LEU A 143 -8.15 -13.78 2.80
CA LEU A 143 -9.07 -14.75 3.41
C LEU A 143 -8.41 -15.37 4.64
N GLN A 144 -8.84 -14.98 5.84
CA GLN A 144 -8.20 -15.41 7.09
C GLN A 144 -8.37 -16.90 7.37
N ASP A 145 -9.52 -17.46 6.98
CA ASP A 145 -9.84 -18.87 7.16
C ASP A 145 -9.34 -19.77 6.02
N ASP A 146 -8.78 -19.17 4.97
CA ASP A 146 -8.27 -19.88 3.79
C ASP A 146 -6.98 -19.20 3.30
N GLN A 147 -5.97 -19.17 4.18
CA GLN A 147 -4.67 -18.63 3.84
C GLN A 147 -3.94 -19.56 2.86
N PRO A 148 -3.34 -19.00 1.77
CA PRO A 148 -2.56 -19.82 0.86
C PRO A 148 -1.35 -20.42 1.54
N THR A 149 -0.93 -21.59 1.08
CA THR A 149 0.36 -22.14 1.50
C THR A 149 1.50 -21.28 0.96
N SER A 150 2.69 -21.41 1.53
CA SER A 150 3.89 -20.74 1.02
C SER A 150 4.14 -21.07 -0.45
N GLU A 151 3.96 -22.32 -0.84
CA GLU A 151 4.13 -22.77 -2.24
C GLU A 151 3.11 -22.10 -3.19
N GLN A 152 1.85 -22.03 -2.78
CA GLN A 152 0.81 -21.36 -3.55
C GLN A 152 1.09 -19.87 -3.71
N ALA A 153 1.55 -19.21 -2.65
CA ALA A 153 1.94 -17.80 -2.69
C ALA A 153 3.12 -17.57 -3.64
N TYR A 154 4.19 -18.37 -3.53
CA TYR A 154 5.34 -18.27 -4.44
C TYR A 154 4.95 -18.52 -5.89
N ALA A 155 4.08 -19.50 -6.16
CA ALA A 155 3.59 -19.78 -7.52
C ALA A 155 2.81 -18.61 -8.12
N LYS A 156 2.22 -17.75 -7.32
CA LYS A 156 1.52 -16.54 -7.77
C LYS A 156 2.44 -15.32 -7.90
N LEU A 157 3.41 -15.18 -7.01
CA LEU A 157 4.19 -13.96 -6.87
C LEU A 157 5.51 -14.00 -7.69
N ILE A 158 6.21 -15.14 -7.70
CA ILE A 158 7.53 -15.21 -8.34
C ILE A 158 7.44 -15.22 -9.88
N PRO A 159 6.66 -16.09 -10.54
CA PRO A 159 6.61 -16.13 -12.00
C PRO A 159 5.95 -14.89 -12.63
N ARG A 160 5.13 -14.18 -11.86
CA ARG A 160 4.37 -13.03 -12.36
C ARG A 160 5.07 -11.69 -12.10
N ILE A 161 6.21 -11.71 -11.42
CA ILE A 161 6.97 -10.47 -11.20
C ILE A 161 7.44 -9.88 -12.52
N HIS A 162 7.48 -8.58 -12.61
CA HIS A 162 7.85 -7.85 -13.83
C HIS A 162 8.48 -6.51 -13.47
N ASN A 163 9.17 -5.93 -14.42
CA ASN A 163 9.79 -4.62 -14.25
C ASN A 163 8.75 -3.55 -13.97
N GLY A 164 9.01 -2.71 -12.98
CA GLY A 164 8.09 -1.64 -12.57
C GLY A 164 6.88 -2.13 -11.78
N ALA A 165 6.87 -3.40 -11.33
CA ALA A 165 5.73 -3.97 -10.62
C ALA A 165 5.35 -3.18 -9.38
N VAL A 166 4.08 -2.83 -9.27
CA VAL A 166 3.45 -2.37 -8.01
C VAL A 166 2.73 -3.57 -7.41
N VAL A 167 3.27 -4.07 -6.30
CA VAL A 167 2.78 -5.29 -5.65
C VAL A 167 1.82 -4.92 -4.54
N LEU A 168 0.61 -5.48 -4.57
CA LEU A 168 -0.35 -5.38 -3.49
C LEU A 168 -0.32 -6.64 -2.64
N LEU A 169 -0.01 -6.47 -1.36
CA LEU A 169 -0.09 -7.48 -0.31
C LEU A 169 -0.97 -6.95 0.83
N HIS A 170 -1.59 -7.85 1.57
CA HIS A 170 -2.31 -7.47 2.80
C HIS A 170 -1.44 -7.79 4.02
N SER A 171 -1.30 -6.84 4.91
CA SER A 171 -0.51 -6.98 6.14
C SER A 171 -1.14 -7.90 7.18
N THR A 172 -2.39 -8.29 6.97
CA THR A 172 -3.12 -9.27 7.80
C THR A 172 -2.85 -10.73 7.40
N SER A 173 -2.15 -10.96 6.30
CA SER A 173 -1.85 -12.32 5.82
C SER A 173 -0.70 -12.93 6.61
N GLN A 174 -0.98 -13.99 7.34
CA GLN A 174 0.05 -14.79 8.02
C GLN A 174 1.02 -15.41 7.03
N THR A 175 0.53 -15.84 5.86
CA THR A 175 1.39 -16.35 4.79
C THR A 175 2.37 -15.28 4.31
N ASN A 176 1.89 -14.05 4.05
CA ASN A 176 2.77 -12.95 3.65
C ASN A 176 3.84 -12.66 4.71
N ALA A 177 3.47 -12.61 5.97
CA ALA A 177 4.43 -12.40 7.05
C ALA A 177 5.48 -13.51 7.10
N ALA A 178 5.09 -14.75 6.88
CA ALA A 178 5.99 -15.90 6.92
C ALA A 178 6.94 -15.97 5.72
N ILE A 179 6.47 -15.62 4.51
CA ILE A 179 7.25 -15.79 3.27
C ILE A 179 8.05 -14.55 2.86
N LEU A 180 7.77 -13.39 3.42
CA LEU A 180 8.28 -12.11 2.89
C LEU A 180 9.81 -12.09 2.79
N ASP A 181 10.52 -12.59 3.80
CA ASP A 181 11.99 -12.64 3.79
C ASP A 181 12.52 -13.45 2.59
N SER A 182 12.03 -14.65 2.39
CA SER A 182 12.42 -15.50 1.26
C SER A 182 11.96 -14.92 -0.08
N LEU A 183 10.78 -14.31 -0.13
CA LEU A 183 10.24 -13.68 -1.34
C LEU A 183 11.12 -12.52 -1.80
N LEU A 184 11.47 -11.61 -0.89
CA LEU A 184 12.34 -10.48 -1.20
C LEU A 184 13.73 -10.95 -1.63
N THR A 185 14.29 -11.95 -0.94
CA THR A 185 15.57 -12.57 -1.31
C THR A 185 15.53 -13.11 -2.74
N ARG A 186 14.47 -13.83 -3.12
CA ARG A 186 14.31 -14.37 -4.47
C ARG A 186 14.23 -13.26 -5.52
N TRP A 187 13.49 -12.21 -5.25
CA TRP A 187 13.42 -11.08 -6.19
C TRP A 187 14.75 -10.34 -6.31
N GLU A 188 15.49 -10.19 -5.21
CA GLU A 188 16.84 -9.61 -5.24
C GLU A 188 17.81 -10.48 -6.07
N GLU A 189 17.76 -11.81 -5.90
CA GLU A 189 18.56 -12.76 -6.72
C GLU A 189 18.21 -12.68 -8.21
N MET A 190 16.97 -12.34 -8.55
CA MET A 190 16.54 -12.11 -9.93
C MET A 190 16.98 -10.74 -10.48
N GLY A 191 17.64 -9.92 -9.65
CA GLY A 191 18.17 -8.60 -10.02
C GLY A 191 17.24 -7.43 -9.76
N TYR A 192 16.14 -7.64 -9.04
CA TYR A 192 15.23 -6.55 -8.66
C TYR A 192 15.74 -5.77 -7.45
N SER A 193 15.40 -4.49 -7.44
CA SER A 193 15.54 -3.60 -6.28
C SER A 193 14.17 -3.02 -5.89
N PHE A 194 14.06 -2.50 -4.68
CA PHE A 194 12.81 -1.97 -4.14
C PHE A 194 12.84 -0.44 -4.14
N GLY A 195 11.76 0.16 -4.63
CA GLY A 195 11.63 1.61 -4.75
C GLY A 195 10.51 2.20 -3.89
N GLU A 196 10.58 3.49 -3.68
CA GLU A 196 9.52 4.27 -3.05
C GLU A 196 8.42 4.59 -4.08
N ILE A 197 7.15 4.55 -3.66
CA ILE A 197 6.02 4.81 -4.58
C ILE A 197 6.04 6.24 -5.16
N SER A 198 6.74 7.17 -4.54
CA SER A 198 6.96 8.51 -5.11
C SER A 198 7.65 8.47 -6.48
N GLU A 199 8.45 7.44 -6.75
CA GLU A 199 9.11 7.24 -8.05
C GLU A 199 8.11 6.95 -9.20
N LEU A 200 6.89 6.52 -8.87
CA LEU A 200 5.82 6.31 -9.86
C LEU A 200 5.31 7.62 -10.47
N PHE A 201 5.57 8.74 -9.80
CA PHE A 201 5.10 10.08 -10.16
C PHE A 201 6.28 11.05 -10.23
N PRO A 202 7.18 10.90 -11.22
CA PRO A 202 8.32 11.78 -11.36
C PRO A 202 7.85 13.23 -11.55
N ALA A 203 8.51 14.17 -10.88
CA ALA A 203 8.29 15.58 -11.12
C ALA A 203 8.60 15.87 -12.59
N GLY A 204 7.62 16.42 -13.32
CA GLY A 204 7.76 16.79 -14.73
C GLY A 204 8.72 17.97 -14.94
#